data_af1ec61e7b0837b025dcbc91ccd741e1
#
_entry.id   af1ec61e7b0837b025dcbc91ccd741e1
#
_cell.length_a   1.000
_cell.length_b   1.000
_cell.length_c   1.000
_cell.angle_alpha   90.00
_cell.angle_beta   90.00
_cell.angle_gamma   90.00
#
_symmetry.space_group_name_H-M   'P 1'
#
loop_
_entity.id
_entity.type
_entity.pdbx_description
1 polymer ?
#
loop_
_entity_poly.entity_id
_entity_poly.type
_entity_poly.pdbx_seq_one_letter_code
_entity_poly.pdbx_strand_id
1 'polypeptide(L)'
;MKSSKNIKQIIKNIWFTAHTIGMFIIPFIWIIIPEVVLLYLAVILSWKLNNNKCILSELEFYFFNETFLGKGKKCFVPKKHRNILYINTILGTIYFLVSNKQIFLKLLQT
;
A
#
# COMPACT_ATOMS: atom_id res chain seq x y z
N MET A 1 -8.84 -33.84 4.17
CA MET A 1 -8.81 -32.80 5.20
C MET A 1 -7.43 -32.18 5.41
N LYS A 2 -6.38 -32.99 5.48
CA LYS A 2 -5.00 -32.45 5.58
C LYS A 2 -4.63 -31.59 4.39
N SER A 3 -5.08 -31.94 3.17
CA SER A 3 -4.78 -31.18 1.97
C SER A 3 -5.42 -29.80 1.95
N SER A 4 -6.66 -29.64 2.47
CA SER A 4 -7.32 -28.35 2.49
C SER A 4 -6.67 -27.39 3.49
N LYS A 5 -6.21 -27.89 4.64
CA LYS A 5 -5.46 -27.10 5.60
C LYS A 5 -4.11 -26.67 5.04
N ASN A 6 -3.43 -27.55 4.31
CA ASN A 6 -2.15 -27.24 3.67
C ASN A 6 -2.32 -26.19 2.58
N ILE A 7 -3.38 -26.29 1.75
CA ILE A 7 -3.67 -25.31 0.71
C ILE A 7 -3.97 -23.95 1.33
N LYS A 8 -4.79 -23.89 2.38
CA LYS A 8 -5.10 -22.65 3.09
C LYS A 8 -3.85 -22.01 3.65
N GLN A 9 -2.97 -22.83 4.26
CA GLN A 9 -1.70 -22.34 4.81
C GLN A 9 -0.79 -21.79 3.72
N ILE A 10 -0.70 -22.44 2.57
CA ILE A 10 0.09 -21.99 1.43
C ILE A 10 -0.45 -20.65 0.93
N ILE A 11 -1.77 -20.54 0.73
CA ILE A 11 -2.41 -19.30 0.28
C ILE A 11 -2.13 -18.17 1.28
N LYS A 12 -2.26 -18.44 2.57
CA LYS A 12 -1.98 -17.46 3.62
C LYS A 12 -0.53 -16.99 3.55
N ASN A 13 0.42 -17.91 3.42
CA ASN A 13 1.84 -17.57 3.35
C ASN A 13 2.15 -16.71 2.13
N ILE A 14 1.59 -17.05 0.97
CA ILE A 14 1.77 -16.27 -0.26
C ILE A 14 1.18 -14.87 -0.09
N TRP A 15 -0.03 -14.77 0.43
CA TRP A 15 -0.71 -13.50 0.64
C TRP A 15 0.06 -12.60 1.59
N PHE A 16 0.48 -13.12 2.75
CA PHE A 16 1.20 -12.34 3.75
C PHE A 16 2.57 -11.91 3.22
N THR A 17 3.27 -12.79 2.50
CA THR A 17 4.55 -12.46 1.89
C THR A 17 4.38 -11.36 0.86
N ALA A 18 3.38 -11.46 -0.02
CA ALA A 18 3.10 -10.45 -1.03
C ALA A 18 2.73 -9.11 -0.38
N HIS A 19 1.92 -9.12 0.68
CA HIS A 19 1.53 -7.90 1.40
C HIS A 19 2.74 -7.24 2.04
N THR A 20 3.61 -8.02 2.68
CA THR A 20 4.83 -7.51 3.33
C THR A 20 5.78 -6.91 2.29
N ILE A 21 6.04 -7.63 1.20
CA ILE A 21 6.89 -7.14 0.12
C ILE A 21 6.32 -5.86 -0.47
N GLY A 22 5.00 -5.83 -0.71
CA GLY A 22 4.32 -4.65 -1.22
C GLY A 22 4.49 -3.45 -0.31
N MET A 23 4.37 -3.63 1.00
CA MET A 23 4.53 -2.54 1.95
C MET A 23 5.91 -1.90 1.90
N PHE A 24 6.96 -2.67 1.53
CA PHE A 24 8.31 -2.14 1.44
C PHE A 24 8.68 -1.66 0.03
N ILE A 25 8.09 -2.25 -1.01
CA ILE A 25 8.46 -1.95 -2.41
C ILE A 25 7.57 -0.86 -3.01
N ILE A 26 6.26 -0.93 -2.78
CA ILE A 26 5.31 0.00 -3.41
C ILE A 26 5.65 1.46 -3.15
N PRO A 27 6.07 1.88 -1.93
CA PRO A 27 6.41 3.29 -1.71
C PRO A 27 7.54 3.82 -2.58
N PHE A 28 8.37 2.94 -3.14
CA PHE A 28 9.54 3.33 -3.94
C PHE A 28 9.33 3.16 -5.45
N ILE A 29 8.18 2.65 -5.89
CA ILE A 29 7.90 2.41 -7.31
C ILE A 29 7.87 3.72 -8.11
N TRP A 30 7.59 4.86 -7.46
CA TRP A 30 7.55 6.15 -8.12
C TRP A 30 8.86 6.50 -8.85
N ILE A 31 9.98 5.91 -8.42
CA ILE A 31 11.28 6.13 -9.07
C ILE A 31 11.24 5.62 -10.52
N ILE A 32 10.51 4.54 -10.77
CA ILE A 32 10.39 3.92 -12.10
C ILE A 32 9.11 4.40 -12.79
N ILE A 33 7.99 4.46 -12.07
CA ILE A 33 6.68 4.84 -12.59
C ILE A 33 6.14 6.00 -11.75
N PRO A 34 6.43 7.27 -12.15
CA PRO A 34 6.00 8.42 -11.35
C PRO A 34 4.48 8.52 -11.17
N GLU A 35 3.71 8.01 -12.13
CA GLU A 35 2.25 8.05 -12.09
C GLU A 35 1.66 7.26 -10.92
N VAL A 36 2.43 6.37 -10.31
CA VAL A 36 1.98 5.58 -9.15
C VAL A 36 1.65 6.47 -7.94
N VAL A 37 2.09 7.73 -7.94
CA VAL A 37 1.75 8.69 -6.89
C VAL A 37 0.24 8.84 -6.74
N LEU A 38 -0.50 8.74 -7.84
CA LEU A 38 -1.97 8.78 -7.79
C LEU A 38 -2.52 7.60 -6.98
N LEU A 39 -1.91 6.43 -7.11
CA LEU A 39 -2.28 5.26 -6.30
C LEU A 39 -1.94 5.49 -4.82
N TYR A 40 -0.80 6.13 -4.53
CA TYR A 40 -0.41 6.46 -3.16
C TYR A 40 -1.45 7.36 -2.50
N LEU A 41 -1.92 8.38 -3.22
CA LEU A 41 -2.95 9.28 -2.70
C LEU A 41 -4.24 8.51 -2.39
N ALA A 42 -4.63 7.59 -3.26
CA ALA A 42 -5.81 6.76 -3.03
C ALA A 42 -5.64 5.87 -1.80
N VAL A 43 -4.46 5.28 -1.62
CA VAL A 43 -4.17 4.43 -0.46
C VAL A 43 -4.19 5.24 0.83
N ILE A 44 -3.56 6.41 0.83
CA ILE A 44 -3.54 7.29 2.00
C ILE A 44 -4.96 7.71 2.38
N LEU A 45 -5.77 8.09 1.39
CA LEU A 45 -7.16 8.47 1.62
C LEU A 45 -7.95 7.29 2.20
N SER A 46 -7.74 6.08 1.67
CA SER A 46 -8.35 4.86 2.19
C SER A 46 -8.02 4.66 3.67
N TRP A 47 -6.75 4.84 4.04
CA TRP A 47 -6.33 4.70 5.44
C TRP A 47 -7.03 5.73 6.33
N LYS A 48 -7.10 6.99 5.89
CA LYS A 48 -7.74 8.06 6.67
C LYS A 48 -9.23 7.80 6.85
N LEU A 49 -9.91 7.37 5.79
CA LEU A 49 -11.35 7.06 5.86
C LEU A 49 -11.63 5.83 6.70
N ASN A 50 -10.67 4.94 6.84
CA ASN A 50 -10.80 3.69 7.58
C ASN A 50 -10.08 3.72 8.94
N ASN A 51 -9.91 4.89 9.53
CA ASN A 51 -9.31 5.09 10.85
C ASN A 51 -7.89 4.53 10.94
N ASN A 52 -7.08 4.72 9.89
CA ASN A 52 -5.70 4.23 9.77
C ASN A 52 -5.59 2.71 9.75
N LYS A 53 -6.66 2.03 9.38
CA LYS A 53 -6.66 0.58 9.20
C LYS A 53 -6.48 0.24 7.73
N CYS A 54 -5.72 -0.82 7.47
CA CYS A 54 -5.54 -1.33 6.12
C CYS A 54 -6.69 -2.28 5.76
N ILE A 55 -7.38 -2.01 4.65
CA ILE A 55 -8.48 -2.85 4.19
C ILE A 55 -7.98 -4.28 3.93
N LEU A 56 -6.77 -4.42 3.36
CA LEU A 56 -6.19 -5.74 3.10
C LEU A 56 -5.94 -6.51 4.40
N SER A 57 -5.50 -5.81 5.46
CA SER A 57 -5.31 -6.45 6.76
C SER A 57 -6.63 -6.89 7.38
N GLU A 58 -7.68 -6.10 7.19
CA GLU A 58 -9.02 -6.50 7.66
C GLU A 58 -9.51 -7.75 6.93
N LEU A 59 -9.29 -7.83 5.61
CA LEU A 59 -9.61 -9.03 4.84
C LEU A 59 -8.78 -10.23 5.30
N GLU A 60 -7.49 -10.02 5.57
CA GLU A 60 -6.62 -11.07 6.09
C GLU A 60 -7.16 -11.63 7.41
N PHE A 61 -7.53 -10.72 8.32
CA PHE A 61 -8.10 -11.15 9.60
C PHE A 61 -9.40 -11.93 9.41
N TYR A 62 -10.25 -11.47 8.48
CA TYR A 62 -11.52 -12.13 8.19
C TYR A 62 -11.31 -13.57 7.69
N PHE A 63 -10.35 -13.77 6.78
CA PHE A 63 -10.12 -15.09 6.18
C PHE A 63 -9.23 -16.00 7.03
N PHE A 64 -8.25 -15.44 7.73
CA PHE A 64 -7.20 -16.23 8.39
C PHE A 64 -7.13 -16.04 9.89
N ASN A 65 -7.95 -15.17 10.48
CA ASN A 65 -7.95 -14.81 11.90
C ASN A 65 -6.61 -14.21 12.36
N GLU A 66 -5.77 -13.77 11.43
CA GLU A 66 -4.51 -13.08 11.72
C GLU A 66 -4.17 -12.19 10.52
N THR A 67 -3.23 -11.25 10.72
CA THR A 67 -2.78 -10.35 9.67
C THR A 67 -1.29 -10.55 9.41
N PHE A 68 -0.76 -9.90 8.36
CA PHE A 68 0.67 -9.97 8.08
C PHE A 68 1.52 -9.39 9.21
N LEU A 69 0.92 -8.62 10.12
CA LEU A 69 1.59 -8.05 11.30
C LEU A 69 1.65 -9.04 12.47
N GLY A 70 0.95 -10.18 12.37
CA GLY A 70 0.96 -11.21 13.41
C GLY A 70 -0.44 -11.69 13.80
N LYS A 71 -0.48 -12.44 14.87
CA LYS A 71 -1.73 -13.01 15.35
C LYS A 71 -2.64 -11.94 15.96
N GLY A 72 -3.94 -12.13 15.84
CA GLY A 72 -4.95 -11.22 16.36
C GLY A 72 -5.33 -10.12 15.39
N LYS A 73 -6.20 -9.22 15.85
CA LYS A 73 -6.76 -8.17 15.00
C LYS A 73 -5.82 -6.97 14.93
N LYS A 74 -4.75 -7.08 14.15
CA LYS A 74 -3.75 -6.02 13.94
C LYS A 74 -3.95 -5.39 12.58
N CYS A 75 -5.07 -4.67 12.40
CA CYS A 75 -5.43 -4.07 11.12
C CYS A 75 -4.88 -2.65 10.93
N PHE A 76 -4.36 -2.02 11.98
CA PHE A 76 -3.82 -0.67 11.90
C PHE A 76 -2.50 -0.65 11.14
N VAL A 77 -2.35 0.35 10.25
CA VAL A 77 -1.10 0.53 9.52
C VAL A 77 -0.06 1.10 10.50
N PRO A 78 1.12 0.46 10.65
CA PRO A 78 2.16 1.00 11.54
C PRO A 78 2.60 2.40 11.12
N LYS A 79 2.89 3.25 12.12
CA LYS A 79 3.28 4.63 11.88
C LYS A 79 4.49 4.74 10.94
N LYS A 80 5.46 3.83 11.07
CA LYS A 80 6.65 3.81 10.19
C LYS A 80 6.25 3.65 8.73
N HIS A 81 5.35 2.72 8.44
CA HIS A 81 4.89 2.49 7.06
C HIS A 81 4.08 3.66 6.52
N ARG A 82 3.24 4.28 7.37
CA ARG A 82 2.50 5.47 6.96
C ARG A 82 3.45 6.61 6.63
N ASN A 83 4.45 6.84 7.46
CA ASN A 83 5.43 7.90 7.24
C ASN A 83 6.26 7.65 5.97
N ILE A 84 6.67 6.40 5.74
CA ILE A 84 7.42 6.05 4.53
C ILE A 84 6.58 6.37 3.30
N LEU A 85 5.30 6.00 3.29
CA LEU A 85 4.44 6.27 2.16
C LEU A 85 4.19 7.77 1.98
N TYR A 86 3.98 8.52 3.08
CA TYR A 86 3.78 9.97 3.01
C TYR A 86 5.00 10.67 2.42
N ILE A 87 6.21 10.34 2.89
CA ILE A 87 7.44 10.94 2.38
C ILE A 87 7.62 10.62 0.91
N ASN A 88 7.43 9.37 0.51
CA ASN A 88 7.55 8.96 -0.88
C ASN A 88 6.47 9.58 -1.76
N THR A 89 5.28 9.81 -1.22
CA THR A 89 4.21 10.50 -1.95
C THR A 89 4.62 11.94 -2.26
N ILE A 90 5.19 12.64 -1.28
CA ILE A 90 5.65 14.02 -1.47
C ILE A 90 6.78 14.07 -2.51
N LEU A 91 7.80 13.23 -2.34
CA LEU A 91 8.94 13.18 -3.25
C LEU A 91 8.51 12.78 -4.66
N GLY A 92 7.64 11.78 -4.77
CA GLY A 92 7.13 11.32 -6.06
C GLY A 92 6.27 12.34 -6.74
N THR A 93 5.47 13.11 -5.99
CA THR A 93 4.65 14.19 -6.54
C THR A 93 5.54 15.28 -7.14
N ILE A 94 6.58 15.68 -6.40
CA ILE A 94 7.53 16.67 -6.89
C ILE A 94 8.20 16.17 -8.18
N TYR A 95 8.66 14.92 -8.18
CA TYR A 95 9.29 14.32 -9.35
C TYR A 95 8.32 14.26 -10.53
N PHE A 96 7.08 13.86 -10.29
CA PHE A 96 6.04 13.78 -11.32
C PHE A 96 5.80 15.15 -11.97
N LEU A 97 5.66 16.19 -11.14
CA LEU A 97 5.42 17.54 -11.64
C LEU A 97 6.61 18.06 -12.43
N VAL A 98 7.84 17.80 -11.96
CA VAL A 98 9.05 18.23 -12.66
C VAL A 98 9.20 17.48 -13.99
N SER A 99 8.95 16.16 -13.99
CA SER A 99 9.09 15.34 -15.20
C SER A 99 8.02 15.68 -16.25
N ASN A 100 6.84 16.11 -15.82
CA ASN A 100 5.73 16.44 -16.70
C ASN A 100 5.47 17.94 -16.74
N LYS A 101 6.54 18.74 -16.67
CA LYS A 101 6.47 20.19 -16.63
C LYS A 101 5.67 20.77 -17.80
N GLN A 102 5.83 20.19 -19.00
CA GLN A 102 5.12 20.67 -20.19
C GLN A 102 3.60 20.47 -20.04
N ILE A 103 3.18 19.33 -19.51
CA ILE A 103 1.76 19.05 -19.28
C ILE A 103 1.21 20.01 -18.23
N PHE A 104 1.96 20.22 -17.15
CA PHE A 104 1.57 21.12 -16.06
C PHE A 104 1.43 22.56 -16.55
N LEU A 105 2.42 23.05 -17.31
CA LEU A 105 2.39 24.41 -17.88
C LEU A 105 1.21 24.56 -18.85
N LYS A 106 0.93 23.53 -19.65
CA LYS A 106 -0.18 23.54 -20.59
C LYS A 106 -1.52 23.64 -19.87
N LEU A 107 -1.67 22.95 -18.71
CA LEU A 107 -2.87 23.04 -17.90
C LEU A 107 -3.04 24.42 -17.29
N LEU A 108 -1.95 25.05 -16.87
CA LEU A 108 -1.99 26.40 -16.30
C LEU A 108 -2.34 27.46 -17.35
N GLN A 109 -2.03 27.23 -18.63
CA GLN A 109 -2.31 28.17 -19.72
C GLN A 109 -3.73 28.05 -20.26
N THR A 110 -4.44 26.99 -19.89
CA THR A 110 -5.83 26.84 -20.26
C THR A 110 -6.76 27.34 -19.17
#